data_90cbe008e9259f1fae3c67b3dad8699a
#
_entry.id   90cbe008e9259f1fae3c67b3dad8699a
#
_cell.length_a   1.000
_cell.length_b   1.000
_cell.length_c   1.000
_cell.angle_alpha   90.00
_cell.angle_beta   90.00
_cell.angle_gamma   90.00
#
_symmetry.space_group_name_H-M   'P 1'
#
loop_
_entity.id
_entity.type
_entity.pdbx_description
1 polymer ?
#
loop_
_entity_poly.entity_id
_entity_poly.type
_entity_poly.pdbx_seq_one_letter_code
_entity_poly.pdbx_strand_id
1 'polypeptide(L)' 'FDMIVEFDTLEVGAVFYDDFTNSEFQKVCGNAAVLLQHGKVESGSLFTFDLNDEVEVSG' A
#
# COMPACT_ATOMS: atom_id res chain seq x y z
N PHE A 1 1.90 1.90 -12.22
CA PHE A 1 1.69 2.88 -11.12
C PHE A 1 2.28 4.21 -11.57
N ASP A 2 1.42 5.20 -11.75
CA ASP A 2 1.83 6.47 -12.36
C ASP A 2 1.35 7.71 -11.59
N MET A 3 0.71 7.53 -10.44
CA MET A 3 0.32 8.64 -9.56
C MET A 3 0.92 8.44 -8.19
N ILE A 4 1.44 9.53 -7.62
CA ILE A 4 1.96 9.52 -6.25
C ILE A 4 0.94 10.19 -5.36
N VAL A 5 0.52 9.49 -4.29
CA VAL A 5 -0.45 10.01 -3.33
C VAL A 5 0.04 9.68 -1.92
N GLU A 6 -0.51 10.41 -0.93
CA GLU A 6 -0.24 10.08 0.46
C GLU A 6 -1.07 8.87 0.89
N PHE A 7 -0.50 8.04 1.73
CA PHE A 7 -1.16 6.82 2.20
C PHE A 7 -2.53 7.12 2.80
N ASP A 8 -2.64 8.22 3.53
CA ASP A 8 -3.89 8.64 4.17
C ASP A 8 -5.04 8.85 3.19
N THR A 9 -4.74 9.19 1.94
CA THR A 9 -5.77 9.44 0.94
C THR A 9 -6.36 8.17 0.34
N LEU A 10 -5.77 7.02 0.63
CA LEU A 10 -6.24 5.75 0.08
C LEU A 10 -7.41 5.20 0.87
N GLU A 11 -8.35 4.59 0.17
CA GLU A 11 -9.43 3.85 0.80
C GLU A 11 -8.95 2.47 1.23
N VAL A 12 -9.59 1.92 2.27
CA VAL A 12 -9.37 0.54 2.65
C VAL A 12 -9.71 -0.36 1.47
N GLY A 13 -8.81 -1.30 1.17
CA GLY A 13 -8.94 -2.17 0.01
C GLY A 13 -8.14 -1.69 -1.20
N ALA A 14 -7.63 -0.47 -1.18
CA ALA A 14 -6.84 0.06 -2.30
C ALA A 14 -5.51 -0.68 -2.43
N VAL A 15 -5.13 -1.00 -3.66
CA VAL A 15 -3.83 -1.60 -3.97
C VAL A 15 -2.89 -0.48 -4.40
N PHE A 16 -1.69 -0.49 -3.86
CA PHE A 16 -0.69 0.52 -4.17
C PHE A 16 0.70 -0.09 -4.21
N TYR A 17 1.64 0.67 -4.74
CA TYR A 17 3.05 0.27 -4.81
C TYR A 17 3.86 1.18 -3.90
N ASP A 18 4.74 0.57 -3.10
CA ASP A 18 5.65 1.30 -2.24
C ASP A 18 7.07 1.21 -2.83
N ASP A 19 7.60 2.36 -3.23
CA ASP A 19 8.90 2.43 -3.87
C ASP A 19 10.04 2.13 -2.90
N PHE A 20 9.85 2.43 -1.62
CA PHE A 20 10.88 2.20 -0.61
C PHE A 20 11.16 0.71 -0.43
N THR A 21 10.11 -0.11 -0.35
CA THR A 21 10.23 -1.55 -0.21
C THR A 21 10.20 -2.28 -1.54
N ASN A 22 9.88 -1.55 -2.61
CA ASN A 22 9.76 -2.09 -3.98
C ASN A 22 8.74 -3.22 -4.04
N SER A 23 7.58 -3.03 -3.41
CA SER A 23 6.55 -4.05 -3.29
C SER A 23 5.16 -3.47 -3.40
N GLU A 24 4.19 -4.32 -3.78
CA GLU A 24 2.79 -3.96 -3.78
C GLU A 24 2.14 -4.31 -2.45
N PHE A 25 1.18 -3.48 -2.06
CA PHE A 25 0.44 -3.65 -0.80
C PHE A 25 -1.05 -3.40 -1.04
N GLN A 26 -1.87 -3.90 -0.13
CA GLN A 26 -3.30 -3.57 -0.09
C GLN A 26 -3.61 -2.97 1.27
N LYS A 27 -4.19 -1.76 1.27
CA LYS A 27 -4.54 -1.08 2.52
C LYS A 27 -5.65 -1.84 3.24
N VAL A 28 -5.45 -2.10 4.54
CA VAL A 28 -6.42 -2.85 5.35
C VAL A 28 -7.06 -2.02 6.45
N CYS A 29 -6.41 -0.92 6.86
CA CYS A 29 -6.99 0.01 7.84
C CYS A 29 -6.28 1.35 7.72
N GLY A 30 -6.59 2.28 8.63
CA GLY A 30 -6.10 3.66 8.53
C GLY A 30 -4.60 3.82 8.47
N ASN A 31 -3.83 2.89 9.04
CA ASN A 31 -2.37 3.02 9.11
C ASN A 31 -1.62 1.74 8.74
N ALA A 32 -2.28 0.77 8.11
CA ALA A 32 -1.63 -0.50 7.82
C ALA A 32 -2.08 -1.08 6.48
N ALA A 33 -1.19 -1.87 5.91
CA ALA A 33 -1.44 -2.58 4.66
C ALA A 33 -0.76 -3.94 4.70
N VAL A 34 -1.24 -4.87 3.90
CA VAL A 34 -0.66 -6.20 3.77
C VAL A 34 0.14 -6.29 2.48
N LEU A 35 1.24 -7.01 2.53
CA LEU A 35 2.08 -7.25 1.36
C LEU A 35 1.36 -8.18 0.39
N LEU A 36 1.38 -7.80 -0.89
CA LEU A 36 0.88 -8.64 -1.96
C LEU A 36 2.04 -9.28 -2.69
N GLN A 37 1.90 -10.55 -2.99
CA GLN A 37 2.86 -11.27 -3.81
C GLN A 37 2.14 -11.93 -4.95
N HIS A 38 2.49 -11.57 -6.18
CA HIS A 38 1.78 -12.03 -7.38
C HIS A 38 0.28 -11.74 -7.30
N GLY A 39 -0.09 -10.58 -6.72
CA GLY A 39 -1.47 -10.16 -6.60
C GLY A 39 -2.24 -10.81 -5.45
N LYS A 40 -1.58 -11.60 -4.61
CA LYS A 40 -2.23 -12.29 -3.49
C LYS A 40 -1.64 -11.82 -2.17
N VAL A 41 -2.48 -11.80 -1.13
CA VAL A 41 -2.06 -11.44 0.21
C VAL A 41 -1.09 -12.49 0.75
N GLU A 42 0.07 -12.02 1.22
CA GLU A 42 1.05 -12.87 1.86
C GLU A 42 0.74 -12.98 3.35
N SER A 43 0.67 -14.20 3.87
CA SER A 43 0.34 -14.44 5.28
C SER A 43 1.39 -13.82 6.20
N GLY A 44 0.93 -13.10 7.23
CA GLY A 44 1.81 -12.50 8.23
C GLY A 44 2.59 -11.29 7.78
N SER A 45 2.25 -10.70 6.65
CA SER A 45 2.98 -9.56 6.09
C SER A 45 2.23 -8.24 6.27
N LEU A 46 1.80 -7.95 7.49
CA LEU A 46 1.16 -6.68 7.83
C LEU A 46 2.22 -5.64 8.14
N PHE A 47 2.13 -4.50 7.46
CA PHE A 47 3.06 -3.38 7.64
C PHE A 47 2.30 -2.13 8.03
N THR A 48 2.90 -1.33 8.91
CA THR A 48 2.34 -0.03 9.27
C THR A 48 2.96 1.06 8.40
N PHE A 49 2.14 2.05 8.06
CA PHE A 49 2.56 3.20 7.24
C PHE A 49 2.22 4.49 7.99
N ASP A 50 3.05 5.51 7.79
CA ASP A 50 2.71 6.85 8.25
C ASP A 50 1.64 7.42 7.32
N LEU A 51 0.76 8.26 7.88
CA LEU A 51 -0.35 8.81 7.11
C LEU A 51 0.10 9.63 5.90
N ASN A 52 1.25 10.26 6.00
CA ASN A 52 1.81 11.08 4.92
C ASN A 52 2.90 10.39 4.10
N ASP A 53 3.07 9.08 4.24
CA ASP A 53 3.97 8.33 3.38
C ASP A 53 3.46 8.41 1.94
N GLU A 54 4.37 8.68 1.02
CA GLU A 54 4.03 8.74 -0.40
C GLU A 54 4.11 7.36 -1.01
N VAL A 55 3.04 6.99 -1.71
CA VAL A 55 2.93 5.70 -2.37
C VAL A 55 2.40 5.90 -3.79
N GLU A 56 2.49 4.89 -4.62
CA GLU A 56 2.10 4.99 -6.03
C GLU A 56 0.84 4.19 -6.31
N VAL A 57 -0.06 4.79 -7.06
CA VAL A 57 -1.30 4.13 -7.50
C VAL A 57 -1.45 4.31 -9.00
N SER A 58 -2.27 3.46 -9.60
CA SER A 58 -2.63 3.60 -11.01
C SER A 58 -3.63 4.72 -11.17
N GLY A 59 -3.31 5.64 -12.04
CA GLY A 59 -4.15 6.83 -12.27
C GLY A 59 -5.22 6.61 -13.30
#